data_84b865b9d8c30d2c5fa6b878eb148a70
#
_entry.id   84b865b9d8c30d2c5fa6b878eb148a70
#
_cell.length_a   1.000
_cell.length_b   1.000
_cell.length_c   1.000
_cell.angle_alpha   90.00
_cell.angle_beta   90.00
_cell.angle_gamma   90.00
#
_symmetry.space_group_name_H-M   'P 1'
#
loop_
_entity.id
_entity.type
_entity.pdbx_description
1 polymer ?
#
loop_
_entity_poly.entity_id
_entity_poly.type
_entity_poly.pdbx_seq_one_letter_code
_entity_poly.pdbx_strand_id
1 'polypeptide(L)'
;RTTFYNNIKIKGIEETEAREINGLPEEAQLSNFNWSPDESKMAFTNTIENGVQVYILDLETATAKRVTEAFVNANMGNPISWFKDGKSLLVNMLPATRKELINTAEAVPTGPTISTSDGSKAQNRTYQDLLQNPNDVFNFEQLATSALVKVNLDGTSTLWKDAAMYSDVSFSPDGKYIMTSTIHKPFS
;
A
#
# COMPACT_ATOMS: atom_id res chain seq x y z
N ARG A 1 -11.47 -11.22 0.23
CA ARG A 1 -12.34 -10.39 -0.62
C ARG A 1 -12.01 -8.93 -0.34
N THR A 2 -11.50 -8.22 -1.33
CA THR A 2 -11.20 -6.79 -1.20
C THR A 2 -12.47 -5.99 -1.48
N THR A 3 -12.76 -4.99 -0.64
CA THR A 3 -13.90 -4.09 -0.82
C THR A 3 -13.38 -2.77 -1.36
N PHE A 4 -13.98 -2.28 -2.43
CA PHE A 4 -13.71 -0.98 -3.03
C PHE A 4 -14.97 -0.13 -3.03
N TYR A 5 -14.79 1.19 -3.01
CA TYR A 5 -15.84 2.16 -3.26
C TYR A 5 -15.79 2.58 -4.74
N ASN A 6 -16.91 2.59 -5.41
CA ASN A 6 -17.01 2.98 -6.83
C ASN A 6 -17.39 4.45 -7.02
N ASN A 7 -17.80 5.12 -5.96
CA ASN A 7 -18.09 6.55 -5.95
C ASN A 7 -17.99 7.10 -4.53
N ILE A 8 -17.71 8.40 -4.41
CA ILE A 8 -17.72 9.16 -3.16
C ILE A 8 -18.32 10.54 -3.43
N LYS A 9 -18.97 11.11 -2.42
CA LYS A 9 -19.55 12.46 -2.44
C LYS A 9 -19.10 13.21 -1.19
N ILE A 10 -19.08 14.52 -1.26
CA ILE A 10 -18.75 15.37 -0.12
C ILE A 10 -20.04 16.03 0.39
N LYS A 11 -20.22 16.00 1.71
CA LYS A 11 -21.29 16.73 2.37
C LYS A 11 -20.75 17.33 3.67
N GLY A 12 -20.88 18.61 3.85
CA GLY A 12 -20.66 19.26 5.15
C GLY A 12 -21.68 18.78 6.18
N ILE A 13 -21.30 18.75 7.44
CA ILE A 13 -22.15 18.21 8.53
C ILE A 13 -23.49 18.98 8.61
N GLU A 14 -23.46 20.29 8.34
CA GLU A 14 -24.63 21.17 8.37
C GLU A 14 -25.29 21.38 7.00
N GLU A 15 -24.69 20.86 5.91
CA GLU A 15 -25.25 20.96 4.56
C GLU A 15 -26.41 19.99 4.40
N THR A 16 -27.38 20.33 3.55
CA THR A 16 -28.54 19.47 3.23
C THR A 16 -28.25 18.51 2.11
N GLU A 17 -27.40 18.89 1.15
CA GLU A 17 -27.11 18.16 -0.07
C GLU A 17 -25.64 17.77 -0.15
N ALA A 18 -25.37 16.63 -0.78
CA ALA A 18 -24.00 16.18 -1.08
C ALA A 18 -23.57 16.71 -2.44
N ARG A 19 -22.31 17.14 -2.53
CA ARG A 19 -21.67 17.56 -3.77
C ARG A 19 -21.01 16.37 -4.47
N GLU A 20 -21.15 16.31 -5.78
CA GLU A 20 -20.42 15.37 -6.63
C GLU A 20 -18.95 15.78 -6.71
N ILE A 21 -18.08 14.80 -6.92
CA ILE A 21 -16.64 15.02 -7.07
C ILE A 21 -16.27 14.95 -8.54
N ASN A 22 -15.62 15.98 -9.03
CA ASN A 22 -15.06 16.04 -10.37
C ASN A 22 -13.69 15.31 -10.41
N GLY A 23 -13.38 14.67 -11.54
CA GLY A 23 -12.06 14.05 -11.75
C GLY A 23 -11.86 12.68 -11.10
N LEU A 24 -12.92 12.04 -10.62
CA LEU A 24 -12.86 10.62 -10.27
C LEU A 24 -12.66 9.75 -11.53
N PRO A 25 -11.93 8.62 -11.43
CA PRO A 25 -11.84 7.68 -12.56
C PRO A 25 -13.20 7.07 -12.90
N GLU A 26 -13.43 6.80 -14.20
CA GLU A 26 -14.71 6.25 -14.69
C GLU A 26 -15.02 4.88 -14.06
N GLU A 27 -14.02 4.01 -13.97
CA GLU A 27 -14.12 2.69 -13.33
C GLU A 27 -13.45 2.71 -11.95
N ALA A 28 -13.99 3.51 -11.04
CA ALA A 28 -13.39 3.74 -9.74
C ALA A 28 -13.40 2.49 -8.85
N GLN A 29 -12.23 2.14 -8.33
CA GLN A 29 -12.02 1.15 -7.28
C GLN A 29 -11.22 1.80 -6.14
N LEU A 30 -11.93 2.63 -5.35
CA LEU A 30 -11.34 3.52 -4.36
C LEU A 30 -11.16 2.83 -3.00
N SER A 31 -10.02 3.08 -2.35
CA SER A 31 -9.72 2.61 -1.00
C SER A 31 -8.65 3.48 -0.31
N ASN A 32 -8.24 3.11 0.90
CA ASN A 32 -7.15 3.76 1.65
C ASN A 32 -7.33 5.28 1.81
N PHE A 33 -8.53 5.72 2.20
CA PHE A 33 -8.82 7.14 2.42
C PHE A 33 -8.05 7.69 3.62
N ASN A 34 -7.41 8.84 3.43
CA ASN A 34 -6.56 9.46 4.43
C ASN A 34 -6.65 11.00 4.37
N TRP A 35 -7.12 11.62 5.47
CA TRP A 35 -7.26 13.07 5.59
C TRP A 35 -5.91 13.76 5.66
N SER A 36 -5.80 14.93 5.03
CA SER A 36 -4.65 15.81 5.25
C SER A 36 -4.66 16.36 6.68
N PRO A 37 -3.49 16.72 7.25
CA PRO A 37 -3.41 17.24 8.61
C PRO A 37 -4.21 18.50 8.88
N ASP A 38 -4.45 19.31 7.86
CA ASP A 38 -5.28 20.52 7.89
C ASP A 38 -6.75 20.29 7.50
N GLU A 39 -7.10 19.01 7.24
CA GLU A 39 -8.44 18.57 6.85
C GLU A 39 -9.01 19.22 5.57
N SER A 40 -8.15 19.90 4.80
CA SER A 40 -8.56 20.55 3.54
C SER A 40 -8.59 19.58 2.35
N LYS A 41 -7.91 18.44 2.46
CA LYS A 41 -7.76 17.45 1.40
C LYS A 41 -7.92 16.01 1.91
N MET A 42 -8.17 15.12 0.98
CA MET A 42 -8.18 13.69 1.24
C MET A 42 -7.36 12.98 0.17
N ALA A 43 -6.40 12.14 0.60
CA ALA A 43 -5.72 11.22 -0.29
C ALA A 43 -6.44 9.87 -0.28
N PHE A 44 -6.46 9.20 -1.42
CA PHE A 44 -6.99 7.85 -1.55
C PHE A 44 -6.31 7.10 -2.70
N THR A 45 -6.46 5.79 -2.70
CA THR A 45 -5.97 4.95 -3.79
C THR A 45 -7.09 4.58 -4.75
N ASN A 46 -6.74 4.45 -6.04
CA ASN A 46 -7.57 3.83 -7.05
C ASN A 46 -6.84 2.61 -7.62
N THR A 47 -7.48 1.46 -7.60
CA THR A 47 -6.95 0.23 -8.20
C THR A 47 -7.44 0.12 -9.64
N ILE A 48 -6.50 -0.14 -10.55
CA ILE A 48 -6.76 -0.42 -11.97
C ILE A 48 -6.20 -1.80 -12.32
N GLU A 49 -6.46 -2.31 -13.51
CA GLU A 49 -6.02 -3.63 -13.95
C GLU A 49 -4.52 -3.89 -13.70
N ASN A 50 -3.68 -2.91 -13.97
CA ASN A 50 -2.22 -3.06 -13.93
C ASN A 50 -1.55 -2.44 -12.71
N GLY A 51 -2.30 -2.00 -11.69
CA GLY A 51 -1.68 -1.45 -10.49
C GLY A 51 -2.58 -0.52 -9.66
N VAL A 52 -1.94 0.24 -8.79
CA VAL A 52 -2.61 1.14 -7.86
C VAL A 52 -2.05 2.55 -8.02
N GLN A 53 -2.94 3.52 -8.06
CA GLN A 53 -2.65 4.96 -8.22
C GLN A 53 -3.06 5.71 -6.95
N VAL A 54 -2.43 6.86 -6.66
CA VAL A 54 -2.88 7.79 -5.62
C VAL A 54 -3.55 9.00 -6.25
N TYR A 55 -4.68 9.36 -5.67
CA TYR A 55 -5.45 10.57 -5.96
C TYR A 55 -5.48 11.48 -4.74
N ILE A 56 -5.57 12.77 -4.98
CA ILE A 56 -5.83 13.78 -3.95
C ILE A 56 -7.12 14.49 -4.32
N LEU A 57 -8.06 14.53 -3.38
CA LEU A 57 -9.29 15.28 -3.43
C LEU A 57 -9.12 16.58 -2.67
N ASP A 58 -9.36 17.69 -3.31
CA ASP A 58 -9.51 18.99 -2.69
C ASP A 58 -10.98 19.17 -2.28
N LEU A 59 -11.22 19.38 -1.00
CA LEU A 59 -12.59 19.39 -0.44
C LEU A 59 -13.33 20.72 -0.72
N GLU A 60 -12.61 21.81 -0.87
CA GLU A 60 -13.22 23.10 -1.19
C GLU A 60 -13.77 23.10 -2.61
N THR A 61 -12.97 22.65 -3.57
CA THR A 61 -13.35 22.63 -4.99
C THR A 61 -14.10 21.36 -5.40
N ALA A 62 -14.20 20.36 -4.53
CA ALA A 62 -14.74 19.03 -4.83
C ALA A 62 -14.09 18.39 -6.08
N THR A 63 -12.76 18.51 -6.20
CA THR A 63 -12.02 18.04 -7.36
C THR A 63 -10.94 17.05 -6.96
N ALA A 64 -10.95 15.86 -7.58
CA ALA A 64 -9.93 14.84 -7.42
C ALA A 64 -8.91 14.89 -8.57
N LYS A 65 -7.64 14.72 -8.24
CA LYS A 65 -6.54 14.68 -9.19
C LYS A 65 -5.62 13.50 -8.90
N ARG A 66 -5.25 12.75 -9.94
CA ARG A 66 -4.21 11.73 -9.85
C ARG A 66 -2.83 12.37 -9.64
N VAL A 67 -2.05 11.85 -8.69
CA VAL A 67 -0.70 12.33 -8.37
C VAL A 67 0.40 11.29 -8.54
N THR A 68 0.04 10.02 -8.80
CA THR A 68 1.02 8.96 -9.12
C THR A 68 0.61 8.17 -10.35
N GLU A 69 1.58 7.52 -10.99
CA GLU A 69 1.34 6.41 -11.90
C GLU A 69 0.96 5.13 -11.11
N ALA A 70 0.68 4.03 -11.83
CA ALA A 70 0.15 2.79 -11.26
C ALA A 70 1.22 1.90 -10.58
N PHE A 71 2.16 2.52 -9.84
CA PHE A 71 3.27 1.83 -9.17
C PHE A 71 3.17 1.82 -7.65
N VAL A 72 2.02 2.12 -7.09
CA VAL A 72 1.81 2.10 -5.64
C VAL A 72 1.73 0.66 -5.14
N ASN A 73 2.45 0.34 -4.06
CA ASN A 73 2.39 -0.97 -3.43
C ASN A 73 1.45 -0.96 -2.21
N ALA A 74 0.24 -1.45 -2.40
CA ALA A 74 -0.78 -1.55 -1.36
C ALA A 74 -0.91 -2.96 -0.75
N ASN A 75 0.10 -3.84 -0.93
CA ASN A 75 0.03 -5.22 -0.43
C ASN A 75 0.24 -5.33 1.10
N MET A 76 0.93 -4.37 1.70
CA MET A 76 1.28 -4.37 3.13
C MET A 76 0.45 -3.35 3.95
N GLY A 77 -0.81 -3.14 3.59
CA GLY A 77 -1.71 -2.21 4.28
C GLY A 77 -1.87 -0.87 3.55
N ASN A 78 -2.18 0.20 4.30
CA ASN A 78 -2.37 1.53 3.71
C ASN A 78 -1.03 2.08 3.18
N PRO A 79 -0.89 2.31 1.86
CA PRO A 79 0.38 2.71 1.26
C PRO A 79 0.68 4.20 1.34
N ILE A 80 -0.18 5.02 1.92
CA ILE A 80 -0.08 6.49 1.91
C ILE A 80 -0.11 7.07 3.32
N SER A 81 0.76 8.03 3.56
CA SER A 81 0.79 8.82 4.80
C SER A 81 1.10 10.28 4.48
N TRP A 82 0.36 11.22 5.07
CA TRP A 82 0.62 12.64 4.89
C TRP A 82 1.84 13.10 5.68
N PHE A 83 2.68 13.93 5.06
CA PHE A 83 3.57 14.79 5.83
C PHE A 83 2.76 15.83 6.58
N LYS A 84 3.24 16.24 7.76
CA LYS A 84 2.51 17.14 8.67
C LYS A 84 2.18 18.51 8.06
N ASP A 85 2.97 18.95 7.09
CA ASP A 85 2.75 20.23 6.38
C ASP A 85 1.58 20.17 5.39
N GLY A 86 0.98 19.00 5.17
CA GLY A 86 -0.12 18.81 4.22
C GLY A 86 0.24 19.03 2.75
N LYS A 87 1.54 19.19 2.43
CA LYS A 87 2.01 19.52 1.07
C LYS A 87 2.52 18.32 0.27
N SER A 88 2.70 17.19 0.93
CA SER A 88 3.19 15.97 0.29
C SER A 88 2.75 14.71 1.03
N LEU A 89 2.85 13.59 0.34
CA LEU A 89 2.60 12.25 0.83
C LEU A 89 3.89 11.44 0.86
N LEU A 90 4.03 10.57 1.85
CA LEU A 90 4.94 9.45 1.80
C LEU A 90 4.16 8.25 1.24
N VAL A 91 4.64 7.67 0.15
CA VAL A 91 3.94 6.62 -0.59
C VAL A 91 4.83 5.40 -0.71
N ASN A 92 4.27 4.23 -0.41
CA ASN A 92 4.90 2.94 -0.68
C ASN A 92 4.80 2.65 -2.18
N MET A 93 5.94 2.64 -2.88
CA MET A 93 5.99 2.40 -4.33
C MET A 93 6.67 1.07 -4.64
N LEU A 94 6.22 0.42 -5.70
CA LEU A 94 6.90 -0.76 -6.25
C LEU A 94 8.30 -0.36 -6.69
N PRO A 95 9.36 -1.04 -6.21
CA PRO A 95 10.73 -0.72 -6.63
C PRO A 95 10.95 -1.11 -8.10
N ALA A 96 11.73 -0.33 -8.83
CA ALA A 96 12.09 -0.63 -10.23
C ALA A 96 12.83 -1.97 -10.38
N THR A 97 13.42 -2.46 -9.30
CA THR A 97 14.13 -3.76 -9.23
C THR A 97 13.22 -4.94 -8.98
N ARG A 98 11.90 -4.73 -8.81
CA ARG A 98 10.92 -5.80 -8.60
C ARG A 98 10.98 -6.78 -9.76
N LYS A 99 11.05 -8.07 -9.43
CA LYS A 99 11.01 -9.17 -10.39
C LYS A 99 9.56 -9.63 -10.58
N GLU A 100 9.31 -10.28 -11.70
CA GLU A 100 8.03 -10.94 -11.95
C GLU A 100 7.76 -12.02 -10.91
N LEU A 101 6.48 -12.18 -10.56
CA LEU A 101 6.06 -13.21 -9.64
C LEU A 101 6.15 -14.59 -10.32
N ILE A 102 6.56 -15.59 -9.56
CA ILE A 102 6.53 -16.97 -10.01
C ILE A 102 5.09 -17.46 -10.00
N ASN A 103 4.59 -17.92 -11.15
CA ASN A 103 3.29 -18.57 -11.21
C ASN A 103 3.39 -19.99 -10.62
N THR A 104 2.99 -20.12 -9.36
CA THR A 104 3.08 -21.41 -8.63
C THR A 104 2.11 -22.46 -9.15
N ALA A 105 1.05 -22.07 -9.89
CA ALA A 105 0.12 -23.02 -10.51
C ALA A 105 0.74 -23.77 -11.70
N GLU A 106 1.75 -23.19 -12.34
CA GLU A 106 2.49 -23.77 -13.46
C GLU A 106 3.85 -24.35 -13.03
N ALA A 107 4.24 -24.15 -11.77
CA ALA A 107 5.50 -24.64 -11.25
C ALA A 107 5.45 -26.19 -11.09
N VAL A 108 6.48 -26.86 -11.60
CA VAL A 108 6.64 -28.30 -11.35
C VAL A 108 6.79 -28.53 -9.83
N PRO A 109 5.98 -29.39 -9.22
CA PRO A 109 6.11 -29.69 -7.80
C PRO A 109 7.51 -30.17 -7.45
N THR A 110 8.13 -29.57 -6.43
CA THR A 110 9.49 -29.92 -5.96
C THR A 110 9.57 -31.26 -5.24
N GLY A 111 8.71 -32.21 -5.57
CA GLY A 111 8.70 -33.53 -4.94
C GLY A 111 8.20 -33.52 -3.47
N PRO A 112 8.11 -34.67 -2.84
CA PRO A 112 7.63 -34.77 -1.46
C PRO A 112 8.63 -34.11 -0.50
N THR A 113 8.13 -33.24 0.37
CA THR A 113 8.91 -32.66 1.47
C THR A 113 9.05 -33.74 2.55
N ILE A 114 10.26 -34.19 2.80
CA ILE A 114 10.53 -35.12 3.90
C ILE A 114 10.87 -34.29 5.12
N SER A 115 10.02 -34.29 6.14
CA SER A 115 10.35 -33.74 7.45
C SER A 115 10.74 -34.90 8.39
N THR A 116 11.94 -34.84 8.95
CA THR A 116 12.39 -35.73 9.99
C THR A 116 12.23 -35.07 11.34
N SER A 117 11.58 -35.74 12.30
CA SER A 117 11.52 -35.25 13.67
C SER A 117 12.84 -35.61 14.37
N ASP A 118 13.51 -34.61 14.91
CA ASP A 118 14.71 -34.73 15.76
C ASP A 118 14.36 -34.91 17.24
N GLY A 119 13.07 -35.05 17.59
CA GLY A 119 12.57 -35.16 18.95
C GLY A 119 12.49 -33.84 19.71
N SER A 120 12.80 -32.70 19.08
CA SER A 120 12.62 -31.37 19.69
C SER A 120 11.13 -31.10 19.88
N LYS A 121 10.77 -30.53 21.06
CA LYS A 121 9.40 -30.08 21.31
C LYS A 121 9.18 -28.75 20.60
N ALA A 122 8.54 -28.79 19.44
CA ALA A 122 8.04 -27.60 18.78
C ALA A 122 6.64 -27.26 19.27
N GLN A 123 6.31 -25.95 19.35
CA GLN A 123 4.94 -25.53 19.55
C GLN A 123 4.07 -26.03 18.39
N ASN A 124 2.92 -26.64 18.69
CA ASN A 124 1.91 -26.93 17.68
C ASN A 124 1.43 -25.61 17.07
N ARG A 125 1.81 -25.34 15.83
CA ARG A 125 1.29 -24.20 15.09
C ARG A 125 -0.13 -24.54 14.64
N THR A 126 -1.09 -23.73 15.08
CA THR A 126 -2.50 -23.85 14.69
C THR A 126 -2.81 -23.17 13.35
N TYR A 127 -1.86 -22.46 12.77
CA TYR A 127 -1.99 -21.77 11.50
C TYR A 127 -1.24 -22.53 10.41
N GLN A 128 -1.86 -22.65 9.23
CA GLN A 128 -1.14 -23.13 8.05
C GLN A 128 -0.05 -22.12 7.68
N ASP A 129 1.17 -22.60 7.51
CA ASP A 129 2.24 -21.78 6.99
C ASP A 129 1.89 -21.34 5.57
N LEU A 130 1.76 -20.02 5.37
CA LEU A 130 1.46 -19.44 4.06
C LEU A 130 2.66 -19.51 3.11
N LEU A 131 3.89 -19.59 3.66
CA LEU A 131 5.14 -19.68 2.92
C LEU A 131 5.67 -21.10 3.00
N GLN A 132 5.15 -21.99 2.16
CA GLN A 132 5.42 -23.43 2.22
C GLN A 132 6.68 -23.86 1.44
N ASN A 133 7.14 -23.03 0.52
CA ASN A 133 8.25 -23.37 -0.36
C ASN A 133 9.06 -22.08 -0.76
N PRO A 134 10.25 -22.24 -1.38
CA PRO A 134 11.06 -21.10 -1.80
C PRO A 134 10.38 -20.13 -2.77
N ASN A 135 9.43 -20.61 -3.60
CA ASN A 135 8.70 -19.75 -4.53
C ASN A 135 7.72 -18.83 -3.80
N ASP A 136 7.06 -19.35 -2.75
CA ASP A 136 6.18 -18.55 -1.90
C ASP A 136 6.97 -17.47 -1.16
N VAL A 137 8.15 -17.83 -0.64
CA VAL A 137 9.08 -16.87 -0.01
C VAL A 137 9.50 -15.80 -1.00
N PHE A 138 9.88 -16.17 -2.22
CA PHE A 138 10.26 -15.24 -3.27
C PHE A 138 9.11 -14.29 -3.63
N ASN A 139 7.92 -14.83 -3.88
CA ASN A 139 6.74 -14.03 -4.22
C ASN A 139 6.36 -13.08 -3.08
N PHE A 140 6.42 -13.53 -1.84
CA PHE A 140 6.18 -12.68 -0.69
C PHE A 140 7.16 -11.51 -0.63
N GLU A 141 8.46 -11.75 -0.84
CA GLU A 141 9.46 -10.69 -0.89
C GLU A 141 9.17 -9.66 -2.00
N GLN A 142 8.78 -10.13 -3.19
CA GLN A 142 8.44 -9.23 -4.29
C GLN A 142 7.18 -8.40 -4.00
N LEU A 143 6.19 -8.97 -3.32
CA LEU A 143 4.95 -8.30 -2.96
C LEU A 143 5.10 -7.33 -1.78
N ALA A 144 5.91 -7.70 -0.77
CA ALA A 144 6.08 -6.94 0.46
C ALA A 144 7.10 -5.80 0.34
N THR A 145 8.01 -5.87 -0.64
CA THR A 145 9.08 -4.87 -0.80
C THR A 145 8.54 -3.59 -1.42
N SER A 146 8.80 -2.45 -0.77
CA SER A 146 8.45 -1.11 -1.25
C SER A 146 9.63 -0.16 -1.13
N ALA A 147 9.77 0.77 -2.05
CA ALA A 147 10.53 1.99 -1.86
C ALA A 147 9.61 3.06 -1.24
N LEU A 148 10.12 3.85 -0.30
CA LEU A 148 9.36 4.99 0.23
C LEU A 148 9.67 6.23 -0.61
N VAL A 149 8.63 6.80 -1.19
CA VAL A 149 8.75 7.94 -2.11
C VAL A 149 7.93 9.11 -1.58
N LYS A 150 8.54 10.29 -1.51
CA LYS A 150 7.83 11.52 -1.24
C LYS A 150 7.19 12.01 -2.53
N VAL A 151 5.86 12.18 -2.52
CA VAL A 151 5.06 12.66 -3.65
C VAL A 151 4.43 14.00 -3.28
N ASN A 152 4.70 15.03 -4.07
CA ASN A 152 4.10 16.36 -3.90
C ASN A 152 2.70 16.43 -4.53
N LEU A 153 1.92 17.45 -4.15
CA LEU A 153 0.55 17.64 -4.66
C LEU A 153 0.48 17.90 -6.18
N ASP A 154 1.58 18.34 -6.79
CA ASP A 154 1.70 18.53 -8.25
C ASP A 154 2.02 17.23 -9.01
N GLY A 155 2.32 16.13 -8.27
CA GLY A 155 2.71 14.83 -8.82
C GLY A 155 4.23 14.65 -8.96
N THR A 156 5.04 15.65 -8.65
CA THR A 156 6.50 15.46 -8.60
C THR A 156 6.87 14.55 -7.44
N SER A 157 7.88 13.71 -7.64
CA SER A 157 8.25 12.71 -6.65
C SER A 157 9.76 12.59 -6.47
N THR A 158 10.19 12.24 -5.25
CA THR A 158 11.59 11.98 -4.90
C THR A 158 11.69 10.73 -4.03
N LEU A 159 12.69 9.90 -4.30
CA LEU A 159 13.01 8.76 -3.44
C LEU A 159 13.36 9.29 -2.05
N TRP A 160 12.64 8.83 -1.03
CA TRP A 160 12.89 9.20 0.37
C TRP A 160 13.72 8.13 1.08
N LYS A 161 13.44 6.85 0.84
CA LYS A 161 14.17 5.71 1.41
C LYS A 161 14.16 4.53 0.46
N ASP A 162 15.30 3.82 0.41
CA ASP A 162 15.50 2.65 -0.44
C ASP A 162 14.50 1.52 -0.15
N ALA A 163 14.39 0.61 -1.11
CA ALA A 163 13.46 -0.50 -1.05
C ALA A 163 13.79 -1.46 0.10
N ALA A 164 12.77 -1.78 0.90
CA ALA A 164 12.77 -2.78 1.96
C ALA A 164 11.35 -3.32 2.18
N MET A 165 11.22 -4.40 2.92
CA MET A 165 9.90 -4.91 3.34
C MET A 165 9.43 -4.13 4.58
N TYR A 166 8.83 -2.98 4.36
CA TYR A 166 8.29 -2.16 5.44
C TYR A 166 6.99 -2.77 5.96
N SER A 167 6.95 -3.12 7.25
CA SER A 167 5.74 -3.60 7.93
C SER A 167 4.94 -2.46 8.57
N ASP A 168 5.62 -1.36 8.90
CA ASP A 168 4.99 -0.16 9.43
C ASP A 168 5.81 1.09 9.08
N VAL A 169 5.10 2.19 8.85
CA VAL A 169 5.66 3.52 8.63
C VAL A 169 4.76 4.53 9.33
N SER A 170 5.29 5.21 10.33
CA SER A 170 4.51 6.19 11.09
C SER A 170 5.29 7.47 11.37
N PHE A 171 4.59 8.61 11.36
CA PHE A 171 5.16 9.91 11.69
C PHE A 171 5.00 10.20 13.19
N SER A 172 5.99 10.86 13.77
CA SER A 172 5.83 11.44 15.11
C SER A 172 4.71 12.50 15.12
N PRO A 173 4.03 12.72 16.25
CA PRO A 173 2.93 13.69 16.32
C PRO A 173 3.33 15.11 15.92
N ASP A 174 4.59 15.49 16.11
CA ASP A 174 5.13 16.78 15.69
C ASP A 174 5.62 16.81 14.23
N GLY A 175 5.64 15.65 13.56
CA GLY A 175 6.05 15.49 12.16
C GLY A 175 7.55 15.59 11.91
N LYS A 176 8.39 15.61 12.96
CA LYS A 176 9.85 15.74 12.82
C LYS A 176 10.56 14.42 12.56
N TYR A 177 9.96 13.31 12.96
CA TYR A 177 10.54 11.98 12.87
C TYR A 177 9.61 11.02 12.15
N ILE A 178 10.18 10.04 11.49
CA ILE A 178 9.49 8.90 10.90
C ILE A 178 10.07 7.64 11.52
N MET A 179 9.20 6.80 12.08
CA MET A 179 9.54 5.46 12.51
C MET A 179 9.21 4.48 11.38
N THR A 180 10.13 3.57 11.09
CA THR A 180 9.92 2.50 10.12
C THR A 180 10.27 1.16 10.74
N SER A 181 9.41 0.17 10.54
CA SER A 181 9.69 -1.21 10.88
C SER A 181 9.86 -2.04 9.61
N THR A 182 10.83 -2.96 9.61
CA THR A 182 11.12 -3.80 8.45
C THR A 182 11.10 -5.27 8.84
N ILE A 183 10.64 -6.09 7.89
CA ILE A 183 10.63 -7.55 8.02
C ILE A 183 11.95 -8.09 7.43
N HIS A 184 12.56 -9.03 8.15
CA HIS A 184 13.78 -9.71 7.72
C HIS A 184 13.61 -11.23 7.79
N LYS A 185 14.39 -11.96 7.01
CA LYS A 185 14.48 -13.41 7.12
C LYS A 185 15.14 -13.84 8.45
N PRO A 186 14.80 -15.04 8.98
CA PRO A 186 13.80 -15.96 8.47
C PRO A 186 12.36 -15.50 8.75
N PHE A 187 11.46 -15.75 7.80
CA PHE A 187 10.02 -15.52 8.00
C PHE A 187 9.44 -16.71 8.76
N SER A 188 9.21 -16.58 10.03
CA SER A 188 8.69 -17.67 10.89
C SER A 188 7.47 -17.19 11.68
#